data_19beeae72eea858c1c86942dddf2c3bc
#
_entry.id   19beeae72eea858c1c86942dddf2c3bc
#
_cell.length_a   1.000
_cell.length_b   1.000
_cell.length_c   1.000
_cell.angle_alpha   90.00
_cell.angle_beta   90.00
_cell.angle_gamma   90.00
#
_symmetry.space_group_name_H-M   'P 1'
#
loop_
_entity.id
_entity.type
_entity.pdbx_description
1 polymer ?
#
loop_
_entity_poly.entity_id
_entity_poly.type
_entity_poly.pdbx_seq_one_letter_code
_entity_poly.pdbx_strand_id
1 'polypeptide(L)'
;AGELKTKPTQHSVQKLREIGILPTVLLCRADRPIPEDERAKISLFSNVREEAVISVWDVDTIYKIPEMLHAQGMDDLICRQLDLKAKPADLSVWANLVYELANPKHEVTIGMVGKYVELTESYKSLIEALRHAGIHTHTRVNINYIDSEVIEKDGVECLTNLDAILVPGGFGKRGTEGKIAAIRYARENNVPYLGICLGMQLAVIEFARHVANLTKANSTEFDPEGEQPVVALITEWLDREGNVEKRSNDSDLGGTMRLGSQRCPVKAGTLAHRIYGAEVNERHRHRYEVNNTYVPQLEKSGLIISARTPNEELPEMMELPTAMHPWFFGVQFHP
;
A
#
# COMPACT_ATOMS: atom_id res chain seq x y z
N ALA A 1 -4.16 -3.29 -39.76
CA ALA A 1 -3.48 -3.30 -38.46
C ALA A 1 -3.39 -4.76 -37.99
N GLY A 2 -2.28 -5.16 -37.35
CA GLY A 2 -2.05 -6.55 -36.91
C GLY A 2 -0.67 -7.09 -37.27
N GLU A 3 0.11 -6.35 -38.02
CA GLU A 3 1.51 -6.68 -38.35
C GLU A 3 2.45 -6.14 -37.29
N LEU A 4 3.37 -6.99 -36.80
CA LEU A 4 4.46 -6.57 -35.91
C LEU A 4 5.45 -5.70 -36.67
N LYS A 5 5.80 -4.56 -36.12
CA LYS A 5 6.73 -3.60 -36.76
C LYS A 5 8.08 -3.62 -36.04
N THR A 6 9.10 -4.09 -36.72
CA THR A 6 10.47 -4.18 -36.17
C THR A 6 11.26 -2.88 -36.26
N LYS A 7 10.87 -1.95 -37.17
CA LYS A 7 11.56 -0.68 -37.40
C LYS A 7 11.70 0.20 -36.15
N PRO A 8 10.70 0.36 -35.28
CA PRO A 8 10.87 1.16 -34.03
C PRO A 8 12.00 0.64 -33.16
N THR A 9 12.13 -0.68 -32.98
CA THR A 9 13.22 -1.31 -32.22
C THR A 9 14.57 -1.04 -32.88
N GLN A 10 14.65 -1.20 -34.20
CA GLN A 10 15.88 -0.94 -34.97
C GLN A 10 16.34 0.52 -34.81
N HIS A 11 15.42 1.49 -34.92
CA HIS A 11 15.72 2.90 -34.71
C HIS A 11 16.17 3.22 -33.28
N SER A 12 15.53 2.61 -32.28
CA SER A 12 15.94 2.79 -30.88
C SER A 12 17.36 2.28 -30.63
N VAL A 13 17.71 1.11 -31.16
CA VAL A 13 19.07 0.56 -31.07
C VAL A 13 20.07 1.42 -31.82
N GLN A 14 19.72 1.93 -33.01
CA GLN A 14 20.58 2.83 -33.76
C GLN A 14 20.88 4.09 -32.95
N LYS A 15 19.89 4.70 -32.31
CA LYS A 15 20.07 5.87 -31.46
C LYS A 15 20.98 5.60 -30.25
N LEU A 16 20.85 4.45 -29.59
CA LEU A 16 21.77 4.04 -28.53
C LEU A 16 23.21 3.91 -29.05
N ARG A 17 23.39 3.33 -30.24
CA ARG A 17 24.73 3.17 -30.85
C ARG A 17 25.36 4.51 -31.23
N GLU A 18 24.59 5.48 -31.70
CA GLU A 18 25.06 6.84 -32.01
C GLU A 18 25.69 7.52 -30.79
N ILE A 19 25.24 7.22 -29.58
CA ILE A 19 25.79 7.74 -28.31
C ILE A 19 26.78 6.78 -27.64
N GLY A 20 27.23 5.74 -28.35
CA GLY A 20 28.26 4.81 -27.88
C GLY A 20 27.76 3.66 -27.02
N ILE A 21 26.44 3.43 -26.91
CA ILE A 21 25.87 2.32 -26.14
C ILE A 21 25.56 1.16 -27.07
N LEU A 22 26.14 -0.01 -26.81
CA LEU A 22 25.89 -1.25 -27.54
C LEU A 22 25.04 -2.18 -26.68
N PRO A 23 23.76 -2.37 -26.98
CA PRO A 23 22.93 -3.29 -26.22
C PRO A 23 23.38 -4.74 -26.46
N THR A 24 23.49 -5.52 -25.40
CA THR A 24 23.87 -6.93 -25.45
C THR A 24 22.63 -7.82 -25.55
N VAL A 25 21.53 -7.39 -24.95
CA VAL A 25 20.23 -8.08 -24.93
C VAL A 25 19.14 -7.06 -25.26
N LEU A 26 18.16 -7.48 -26.05
CA LEU A 26 16.98 -6.69 -26.40
C LEU A 26 15.73 -7.39 -25.86
N LEU A 27 15.02 -6.73 -24.94
CA LEU A 27 13.68 -7.16 -24.53
C LEU A 27 12.65 -6.42 -25.41
N CYS A 28 12.04 -7.16 -26.30
CA CYS A 28 11.11 -6.61 -27.30
C CYS A 28 9.67 -6.85 -26.85
N ARG A 29 9.01 -5.80 -26.32
CA ARG A 29 7.62 -5.88 -25.89
C ARG A 29 6.66 -5.79 -27.07
N ALA A 30 5.68 -6.69 -27.10
CA ALA A 30 4.61 -6.73 -28.08
C ALA A 30 3.30 -7.23 -27.43
N ASP A 31 2.19 -7.15 -28.16
CA ASP A 31 0.90 -7.72 -27.75
C ASP A 31 0.85 -9.26 -27.83
N ARG A 32 1.82 -9.88 -28.52
CA ARG A 32 1.92 -11.31 -28.78
C ARG A 32 3.38 -11.74 -28.96
N PRO A 33 3.70 -13.05 -28.90
CA PRO A 33 5.03 -13.57 -29.20
C PRO A 33 5.55 -13.09 -30.57
N ILE A 34 6.83 -12.72 -30.59
CA ILE A 34 7.49 -12.26 -31.83
C ILE A 34 7.93 -13.51 -32.62
N PRO A 35 7.51 -13.66 -33.90
CA PRO A 35 7.93 -14.77 -34.76
C PRO A 35 9.45 -14.82 -34.96
N GLU A 36 9.98 -15.99 -35.28
CA GLU A 36 11.43 -16.20 -35.50
C GLU A 36 12.00 -15.33 -36.63
N ASP A 37 11.28 -15.19 -37.73
CA ASP A 37 11.68 -14.32 -38.85
C ASP A 37 11.80 -12.85 -38.47
N GLU A 38 10.91 -12.36 -37.63
CA GLU A 38 10.98 -10.99 -37.10
C GLU A 38 12.09 -10.84 -36.04
N ARG A 39 12.35 -11.88 -35.24
CA ARG A 39 13.50 -11.91 -34.31
C ARG A 39 14.82 -11.88 -35.06
N ALA A 40 14.97 -12.72 -36.10
CA ALA A 40 16.16 -12.74 -36.96
C ALA A 40 16.38 -11.37 -37.62
N LYS A 41 15.31 -10.71 -38.08
CA LYS A 41 15.37 -9.37 -38.64
C LYS A 41 15.81 -8.32 -37.62
N ILE A 42 15.26 -8.34 -36.39
CA ILE A 42 15.71 -7.45 -35.32
C ILE A 42 17.19 -7.70 -35.03
N SER A 43 17.61 -8.94 -34.88
CA SER A 43 18.99 -9.36 -34.67
C SER A 43 19.94 -8.77 -35.72
N LEU A 44 19.62 -8.97 -37.01
CA LEU A 44 20.43 -8.51 -38.14
C LEU A 44 20.62 -6.98 -38.09
N PHE A 45 19.54 -6.22 -37.98
CA PHE A 45 19.59 -4.76 -38.05
C PHE A 45 20.07 -4.08 -36.76
N SER A 46 19.98 -4.78 -35.65
CA SER A 46 20.46 -4.28 -34.32
C SER A 46 21.86 -4.73 -34.00
N ASN A 47 22.48 -5.66 -34.78
CA ASN A 47 23.75 -6.27 -34.50
C ASN A 47 23.82 -6.89 -33.10
N VAL A 48 22.74 -7.57 -32.72
CA VAL A 48 22.61 -8.31 -31.47
C VAL A 48 22.34 -9.78 -31.84
N ARG A 49 22.91 -10.73 -31.12
CA ARG A 49 22.69 -12.15 -31.42
C ARG A 49 21.21 -12.51 -31.33
N GLU A 50 20.75 -13.41 -32.18
CA GLU A 50 19.32 -13.77 -32.24
C GLU A 50 18.83 -14.36 -30.90
N GLU A 51 19.65 -15.15 -30.21
CA GLU A 51 19.36 -15.66 -28.87
C GLU A 51 19.21 -14.54 -27.82
N ALA A 52 19.70 -13.35 -28.09
CA ALA A 52 19.63 -12.19 -27.21
C ALA A 52 18.48 -11.21 -27.59
N VAL A 53 17.67 -11.58 -28.58
CA VAL A 53 16.42 -10.89 -28.90
C VAL A 53 15.28 -11.63 -28.19
N ILE A 54 14.92 -11.14 -27.01
CA ILE A 54 13.93 -11.76 -26.14
C ILE A 54 12.55 -11.19 -26.40
N SER A 55 11.58 -12.04 -26.66
CA SER A 55 10.19 -11.67 -26.86
C SER A 55 9.49 -11.53 -25.51
N VAL A 56 8.90 -10.36 -25.25
CA VAL A 56 8.10 -10.10 -24.04
C VAL A 56 6.72 -9.66 -24.47
N TRP A 57 5.74 -10.55 -24.34
CA TRP A 57 4.37 -10.27 -24.73
C TRP A 57 3.48 -9.94 -23.53
N ASP A 58 2.34 -9.30 -23.82
CA ASP A 58 1.38 -8.95 -22.80
C ASP A 58 0.80 -10.21 -22.12
N VAL A 59 0.76 -10.19 -20.81
CA VAL A 59 0.27 -11.29 -19.96
C VAL A 59 -0.80 -10.75 -19.00
N ASP A 60 -1.64 -11.62 -18.50
CA ASP A 60 -2.69 -11.33 -17.54
C ASP A 60 -2.14 -10.92 -16.15
N THR A 61 -0.92 -11.38 -15.83
CA THR A 61 -0.21 -11.01 -14.61
C THR A 61 1.30 -10.89 -14.84
N ILE A 62 1.91 -9.85 -14.26
CA ILE A 62 3.36 -9.65 -14.32
C ILE A 62 4.16 -10.79 -13.71
N TYR A 63 3.55 -11.59 -12.84
CA TYR A 63 4.18 -12.74 -12.19
C TYR A 63 4.52 -13.89 -13.16
N LYS A 64 3.98 -13.90 -14.38
CA LYS A 64 4.36 -14.86 -15.45
C LYS A 64 5.65 -14.47 -16.20
N ILE A 65 6.09 -13.21 -16.06
CA ILE A 65 7.24 -12.69 -16.82
C ILE A 65 8.54 -13.43 -16.49
N PRO A 66 8.91 -13.75 -15.22
CA PRO A 66 10.13 -14.47 -14.92
C PRO A 66 10.23 -15.84 -15.63
N GLU A 67 9.14 -16.62 -15.65
CA GLU A 67 9.09 -17.89 -16.38
C GLU A 67 9.23 -17.70 -17.89
N MET A 68 8.57 -16.68 -18.44
CA MET A 68 8.64 -16.29 -19.85
C MET A 68 10.08 -15.97 -20.27
N LEU A 69 10.83 -15.25 -19.45
CA LEU A 69 12.21 -14.85 -19.71
C LEU A 69 13.16 -16.06 -19.56
N HIS A 70 12.97 -16.87 -18.53
CA HIS A 70 13.74 -18.08 -18.30
C HIS A 70 13.56 -19.11 -19.44
N ALA A 71 12.33 -19.33 -19.89
CA ALA A 71 12.03 -20.23 -21.00
C ALA A 71 12.74 -19.86 -22.31
N GLN A 72 13.15 -18.59 -22.47
CA GLN A 72 13.94 -18.10 -23.60
C GLN A 72 15.45 -18.05 -23.31
N GLY A 73 15.90 -18.55 -22.14
CA GLY A 73 17.31 -18.62 -21.75
C GLY A 73 17.95 -17.27 -21.42
N MET A 74 17.15 -16.26 -21.07
CA MET A 74 17.65 -14.89 -20.81
C MET A 74 18.59 -14.84 -19.60
N ASP A 75 18.26 -15.53 -18.53
CA ASP A 75 19.05 -15.62 -17.30
C ASP A 75 20.41 -16.27 -17.53
N ASP A 76 20.45 -17.40 -18.24
CA ASP A 76 21.69 -18.06 -18.64
C ASP A 76 22.53 -17.17 -19.58
N LEU A 77 21.89 -16.46 -20.50
CA LEU A 77 22.56 -15.51 -21.38
C LEU A 77 23.23 -14.39 -20.59
N ILE A 78 22.52 -13.81 -19.62
CA ILE A 78 23.07 -12.75 -18.77
C ILE A 78 24.22 -13.28 -17.93
N CYS A 79 24.10 -14.45 -17.31
CA CYS A 79 25.17 -15.07 -16.55
C CYS A 79 26.42 -15.29 -17.40
N ARG A 80 26.28 -15.77 -18.63
CA ARG A 80 27.40 -15.93 -19.57
C ARG A 80 28.05 -14.59 -19.94
N GLN A 81 27.26 -13.55 -20.19
CA GLN A 81 27.76 -12.24 -20.59
C GLN A 81 28.53 -11.52 -19.46
N LEU A 82 28.12 -11.75 -18.23
CA LEU A 82 28.73 -11.16 -17.04
C LEU A 82 29.77 -12.06 -16.36
N ASP A 83 30.08 -13.22 -16.96
CA ASP A 83 30.98 -14.24 -16.39
C ASP A 83 30.59 -14.65 -14.95
N LEU A 84 29.28 -14.77 -14.71
CA LEU A 84 28.75 -15.17 -13.42
C LEU A 84 28.65 -16.70 -13.33
N LYS A 85 29.26 -17.27 -12.28
CA LYS A 85 29.13 -18.70 -11.95
C LYS A 85 27.86 -18.91 -11.12
N ALA A 86 26.71 -18.92 -11.76
CA ALA A 86 25.43 -19.21 -11.14
C ALA A 86 25.02 -20.68 -11.29
N LYS A 87 24.25 -21.18 -10.33
CA LYS A 87 23.52 -22.46 -10.50
C LYS A 87 22.35 -22.22 -11.46
N PRO A 88 21.83 -23.26 -12.12
CA PRO A 88 20.58 -23.17 -12.87
C PRO A 88 19.48 -22.56 -12.00
N ALA A 89 18.66 -21.70 -12.59
CA ALA A 89 17.56 -21.07 -11.87
C ALA A 89 16.50 -22.12 -11.47
N ASP A 90 16.03 -22.04 -10.21
CA ASP A 90 14.89 -22.82 -9.73
C ASP A 90 13.71 -21.85 -9.55
N LEU A 91 12.74 -21.91 -10.45
CA LEU A 91 11.53 -21.10 -10.44
C LEU A 91 10.32 -21.82 -9.82
N SER A 92 10.52 -22.95 -9.14
CA SER A 92 9.41 -23.75 -8.57
C SER A 92 8.54 -22.97 -7.61
N VAL A 93 9.13 -22.13 -6.74
CA VAL A 93 8.40 -21.23 -5.83
C VAL A 93 7.59 -20.19 -6.60
N TRP A 94 8.16 -19.68 -7.70
CA TRP A 94 7.51 -18.69 -8.55
C TRP A 94 6.35 -19.32 -9.35
N ALA A 95 6.55 -20.50 -9.91
CA ALA A 95 5.50 -21.25 -10.59
C ALA A 95 4.32 -21.55 -9.67
N ASN A 96 4.60 -21.92 -8.41
CA ASN A 96 3.56 -22.12 -7.40
C ASN A 96 2.78 -20.82 -7.11
N LEU A 97 3.46 -19.67 -7.01
CA LEU A 97 2.80 -18.35 -6.82
C LEU A 97 1.84 -18.05 -7.97
N VAL A 98 2.27 -18.27 -9.22
CA VAL A 98 1.43 -18.08 -10.42
C VAL A 98 0.24 -19.05 -10.40
N TYR A 99 0.46 -20.30 -9.99
CA TYR A 99 -0.60 -21.29 -9.86
C TYR A 99 -1.66 -20.86 -8.82
N GLU A 100 -1.24 -20.45 -7.62
CA GLU A 100 -2.17 -20.00 -6.56
C GLU A 100 -2.96 -18.76 -6.96
N LEU A 101 -2.32 -17.82 -7.65
CA LEU A 101 -3.00 -16.64 -8.18
C LEU A 101 -4.08 -16.99 -9.21
N ALA A 102 -3.84 -18.03 -10.04
CA ALA A 102 -4.79 -18.49 -11.06
C ALA A 102 -5.91 -19.36 -10.47
N ASN A 103 -5.67 -20.03 -9.33
CA ASN A 103 -6.56 -21.02 -8.74
C ASN A 103 -6.94 -20.70 -7.28
N PRO A 104 -7.55 -19.53 -7.00
CA PRO A 104 -7.97 -19.17 -5.65
C PRO A 104 -9.07 -20.12 -5.16
N LYS A 105 -9.03 -20.45 -3.85
CA LYS A 105 -10.04 -21.29 -3.19
C LYS A 105 -11.20 -20.50 -2.59
N HIS A 106 -10.93 -19.22 -2.32
CA HIS A 106 -11.87 -18.30 -1.69
C HIS A 106 -11.94 -17.02 -2.48
N GLU A 107 -12.92 -16.20 -2.19
CA GLU A 107 -13.11 -14.88 -2.79
C GLU A 107 -13.61 -13.91 -1.72
N VAL A 108 -13.08 -12.69 -1.70
CA VAL A 108 -13.50 -11.61 -0.81
C VAL A 108 -13.57 -10.30 -1.58
N THR A 109 -14.52 -9.45 -1.18
CA THR A 109 -14.68 -8.09 -1.73
C THR A 109 -14.36 -7.06 -0.66
N ILE A 110 -13.31 -6.29 -0.88
CA ILE A 110 -12.86 -5.21 0.00
C ILE A 110 -13.30 -3.87 -0.56
N GLY A 111 -14.06 -3.10 0.21
CA GLY A 111 -14.38 -1.71 -0.08
C GLY A 111 -13.19 -0.82 0.27
N MET A 112 -12.51 -0.27 -0.73
CA MET A 112 -11.46 0.73 -0.53
C MET A 112 -12.06 2.13 -0.62
N VAL A 113 -12.27 2.76 0.54
CA VAL A 113 -12.91 4.07 0.65
C VAL A 113 -11.88 5.18 0.59
N GLY A 114 -11.82 5.87 -0.53
CA GLY A 114 -10.78 6.88 -0.82
C GLY A 114 -11.29 8.09 -1.61
N LYS A 115 -10.34 8.95 -2.03
CA LYS A 115 -10.63 10.16 -2.84
C LYS A 115 -10.34 9.99 -4.33
N TYR A 116 -9.41 9.12 -4.67
CA TYR A 116 -8.82 9.01 -6.01
C TYR A 116 -9.17 7.68 -6.64
N VAL A 117 -10.43 7.32 -6.59
CA VAL A 117 -10.94 6.02 -7.07
C VAL A 117 -10.70 5.81 -8.57
N GLU A 118 -10.63 6.89 -9.35
CA GLU A 118 -10.32 6.84 -10.78
C GLU A 118 -8.80 6.72 -11.06
N LEU A 119 -7.94 7.06 -10.08
CA LEU A 119 -6.48 7.02 -10.18
C LEU A 119 -5.92 5.82 -9.42
N THR A 120 -6.18 4.62 -9.90
CA THR A 120 -5.72 3.36 -9.28
C THR A 120 -4.21 3.30 -9.05
N GLU A 121 -3.42 3.99 -9.89
CA GLU A 121 -1.97 4.13 -9.73
C GLU A 121 -1.56 4.74 -8.37
N SER A 122 -2.41 5.57 -7.75
CA SER A 122 -2.15 6.17 -6.43
C SER A 122 -2.11 5.13 -5.30
N TYR A 123 -2.75 3.97 -5.50
CA TYR A 123 -2.85 2.89 -4.53
C TYR A 123 -2.11 1.62 -4.94
N LYS A 124 -1.23 1.70 -5.95
CA LYS A 124 -0.57 0.53 -6.55
C LYS A 124 0.12 -0.37 -5.52
N SER A 125 0.89 0.19 -4.58
CA SER A 125 1.56 -0.60 -3.55
C SER A 125 0.57 -1.32 -2.64
N LEU A 126 -0.53 -0.67 -2.26
CA LEU A 126 -1.56 -1.24 -1.41
C LEU A 126 -2.35 -2.34 -2.16
N ILE A 127 -2.66 -2.12 -3.44
CA ILE A 127 -3.30 -3.12 -4.29
C ILE A 127 -2.42 -4.37 -4.39
N GLU A 128 -1.12 -4.21 -4.61
CA GLU A 128 -0.19 -5.34 -4.67
C GLU A 128 -0.05 -6.04 -3.31
N ALA A 129 -0.03 -5.29 -2.19
CA ALA A 129 -0.01 -5.88 -0.85
C ALA A 129 -1.26 -6.75 -0.60
N LEU A 130 -2.45 -6.26 -0.97
CA LEU A 130 -3.69 -7.03 -0.88
C LEU A 130 -3.67 -8.27 -1.79
N ARG A 131 -3.10 -8.15 -3.00
CA ARG A 131 -2.92 -9.28 -3.92
C ARG A 131 -1.98 -10.33 -3.34
N HIS A 132 -0.86 -9.92 -2.76
CA HIS A 132 0.07 -10.83 -2.07
C HIS A 132 -0.60 -11.55 -0.90
N ALA A 133 -1.36 -10.83 -0.08
CA ALA A 133 -2.14 -11.44 0.99
C ALA A 133 -3.13 -12.49 0.45
N GLY A 134 -3.81 -12.17 -0.66
CA GLY A 134 -4.70 -13.10 -1.35
C GLY A 134 -3.99 -14.37 -1.83
N ILE A 135 -2.80 -14.26 -2.42
CA ILE A 135 -1.99 -15.42 -2.85
C ILE A 135 -1.68 -16.33 -1.66
N HIS A 136 -1.19 -15.76 -0.54
CA HIS A 136 -0.82 -16.52 0.64
C HIS A 136 -2.01 -17.16 1.37
N THR A 137 -3.20 -16.59 1.22
CA THR A 137 -4.45 -17.11 1.81
C THR A 137 -5.29 -17.91 0.81
N HIS A 138 -4.79 -18.18 -0.40
CA HIS A 138 -5.52 -18.82 -1.50
C HIS A 138 -6.86 -18.12 -1.82
N THR A 139 -6.89 -16.78 -1.70
CA THR A 139 -8.10 -15.96 -1.79
C THR A 139 -7.98 -14.97 -2.95
N ARG A 140 -9.00 -14.91 -3.81
CA ARG A 140 -9.15 -13.82 -4.75
C ARG A 140 -9.64 -12.58 -4.02
N VAL A 141 -8.87 -11.50 -4.08
CA VAL A 141 -9.26 -10.22 -3.49
C VAL A 141 -9.82 -9.31 -4.59
N ASN A 142 -11.11 -9.03 -4.52
CA ASN A 142 -11.76 -8.02 -5.35
C ASN A 142 -11.75 -6.69 -4.61
N ILE A 143 -11.30 -5.64 -5.26
CA ILE A 143 -11.26 -4.30 -4.67
C ILE A 143 -12.38 -3.47 -5.30
N ASN A 144 -13.35 -3.08 -4.48
CA ASN A 144 -14.38 -2.13 -4.85
C ASN A 144 -13.94 -0.72 -4.41
N TYR A 145 -13.63 0.13 -5.38
CA TYR A 145 -13.21 1.51 -5.12
C TYR A 145 -14.43 2.38 -4.88
N ILE A 146 -14.51 2.98 -3.70
CA ILE A 146 -15.65 3.78 -3.26
C ILE A 146 -15.18 5.20 -2.98
N ASP A 147 -15.76 6.17 -3.69
CA ASP A 147 -15.49 7.58 -3.43
C ASP A 147 -16.17 8.01 -2.13
N SER A 148 -15.36 8.52 -1.21
CA SER A 148 -15.84 9.00 0.09
C SER A 148 -16.80 10.19 -0.02
N GLU A 149 -16.73 11.00 -1.08
CA GLU A 149 -17.67 12.11 -1.31
C GLU A 149 -19.06 11.59 -1.72
N VAL A 150 -19.13 10.41 -2.36
CA VAL A 150 -20.42 9.74 -2.62
C VAL A 150 -21.08 9.32 -1.32
N ILE A 151 -20.30 8.79 -0.37
CA ILE A 151 -20.83 8.43 0.95
C ILE A 151 -21.34 9.67 1.71
N GLU A 152 -20.63 10.81 1.63
CA GLU A 152 -21.10 12.06 2.24
C GLU A 152 -22.45 12.53 1.69
N LYS A 153 -22.67 12.32 0.40
CA LYS A 153 -23.85 12.79 -0.31
C LYS A 153 -25.02 11.82 -0.25
N ASP A 154 -24.75 10.54 -0.51
CA ASP A 154 -25.76 9.53 -0.82
C ASP A 154 -25.92 8.49 0.31
N GLY A 155 -25.04 8.54 1.34
CA GLY A 155 -25.09 7.60 2.47
C GLY A 155 -24.24 6.37 2.31
N VAL A 156 -24.45 5.39 3.20
CA VAL A 156 -23.58 4.21 3.38
C VAL A 156 -24.09 2.95 2.64
N GLU A 157 -25.13 3.06 1.84
CA GLU A 157 -25.76 1.91 1.15
C GLU A 157 -24.78 1.19 0.21
N CYS A 158 -23.81 1.93 -0.35
CA CYS A 158 -22.76 1.36 -1.21
C CYS A 158 -21.78 0.45 -0.47
N LEU A 159 -21.82 0.43 0.87
CA LEU A 159 -20.98 -0.41 1.72
C LEU A 159 -21.61 -1.78 2.03
N THR A 160 -22.86 -2.00 1.63
CA THR A 160 -23.53 -3.28 1.83
C THR A 160 -22.85 -4.39 1.01
N ASN A 161 -22.82 -5.60 1.55
CA ASN A 161 -22.22 -6.78 0.91
C ASN A 161 -20.69 -6.71 0.69
N LEU A 162 -19.98 -5.91 1.48
CA LEU A 162 -18.52 -5.95 1.54
C LEU A 162 -18.06 -6.89 2.65
N ASP A 163 -17.04 -7.68 2.36
CA ASP A 163 -16.40 -8.56 3.35
C ASP A 163 -15.46 -7.80 4.30
N ALA A 164 -14.93 -6.66 3.83
CA ALA A 164 -14.10 -5.77 4.64
C ALA A 164 -14.13 -4.34 4.08
N ILE A 165 -13.80 -3.38 4.95
CA ILE A 165 -13.62 -1.96 4.57
C ILE A 165 -12.18 -1.55 4.89
N LEU A 166 -11.53 -0.92 3.90
CA LEU A 166 -10.20 -0.36 4.02
C LEU A 166 -10.23 1.15 3.73
N VAL A 167 -9.70 1.94 4.66
CA VAL A 167 -9.48 3.38 4.45
C VAL A 167 -7.99 3.63 4.33
N PRO A 168 -7.49 3.96 3.13
CA PRO A 168 -6.08 4.17 2.88
C PRO A 168 -5.57 5.50 3.42
N GLY A 169 -4.25 5.67 3.40
CA GLY A 169 -3.58 6.93 3.67
C GLY A 169 -3.99 8.03 2.68
N GLY A 170 -3.84 9.27 3.13
CA GLY A 170 -4.17 10.47 2.35
C GLY A 170 -3.97 11.73 3.16
N PHE A 171 -4.37 12.87 2.59
CA PHE A 171 -4.27 14.19 3.20
C PHE A 171 -5.48 15.06 2.86
N GLY A 172 -5.71 16.08 3.70
CA GLY A 172 -6.68 17.14 3.48
C GLY A 172 -8.13 16.77 3.79
N LYS A 173 -8.96 17.78 3.94
CA LYS A 173 -10.32 17.71 4.48
C LYS A 173 -11.36 17.03 3.57
N ARG A 174 -11.15 17.01 2.25
CA ARG A 174 -12.14 16.53 1.28
C ARG A 174 -12.47 15.05 1.50
N GLY A 175 -13.73 14.70 1.62
CA GLY A 175 -14.24 13.33 1.78
C GLY A 175 -13.92 12.70 3.15
N THR A 176 -13.58 13.49 4.18
CA THR A 176 -13.25 12.96 5.51
C THR A 176 -14.48 12.46 6.25
N GLU A 177 -15.61 13.18 6.16
CA GLU A 177 -16.83 12.77 6.86
C GLU A 177 -17.44 11.51 6.23
N GLY A 178 -17.33 11.32 4.91
CA GLY A 178 -17.74 10.08 4.26
C GLY A 178 -16.86 8.88 4.68
N LYS A 179 -15.54 9.08 4.87
CA LYS A 179 -14.67 8.06 5.45
C LYS A 179 -15.05 7.75 6.88
N ILE A 180 -15.33 8.77 7.70
CA ILE A 180 -15.79 8.58 9.10
C ILE A 180 -17.11 7.83 9.13
N ALA A 181 -18.05 8.13 8.21
CA ALA A 181 -19.29 7.38 8.08
C ALA A 181 -19.06 5.92 7.69
N ALA A 182 -18.13 5.65 6.76
CA ALA A 182 -17.75 4.27 6.39
C ALA A 182 -17.11 3.50 7.55
N ILE A 183 -16.26 4.16 8.34
CA ILE A 183 -15.62 3.59 9.53
C ILE A 183 -16.67 3.26 10.59
N ARG A 184 -17.62 4.18 10.82
CA ARG A 184 -18.75 3.95 11.71
C ARG A 184 -19.60 2.78 11.26
N TYR A 185 -19.91 2.71 9.97
CA TYR A 185 -20.65 1.56 9.40
C TYR A 185 -19.91 0.25 9.67
N ALA A 186 -18.59 0.20 9.43
CA ALA A 186 -17.79 -0.99 9.69
C ALA A 186 -17.88 -1.40 11.17
N ARG A 187 -17.69 -0.46 12.10
CA ARG A 187 -17.72 -0.71 13.54
C ARG A 187 -19.09 -1.19 14.02
N GLU A 188 -20.18 -0.54 13.58
CA GLU A 188 -21.54 -0.85 14.05
C GLU A 188 -22.12 -2.13 13.43
N ASN A 189 -21.65 -2.52 12.23
CA ASN A 189 -22.12 -3.70 11.52
C ASN A 189 -21.16 -4.90 11.58
N ASN A 190 -20.12 -4.82 12.42
CA ASN A 190 -19.09 -5.88 12.54
C ASN A 190 -18.39 -6.24 11.22
N VAL A 191 -18.26 -5.29 10.29
CA VAL A 191 -17.50 -5.47 9.05
C VAL A 191 -16.01 -5.26 9.34
N PRO A 192 -15.13 -6.21 9.04
CA PRO A 192 -13.69 -6.06 9.20
C PRO A 192 -13.16 -4.74 8.65
N TYR A 193 -12.35 -4.04 9.45
CA TYR A 193 -11.86 -2.70 9.12
C TYR A 193 -10.34 -2.59 9.23
N LEU A 194 -9.71 -2.01 8.19
CA LEU A 194 -8.31 -1.61 8.21
C LEU A 194 -8.18 -0.12 7.88
N GLY A 195 -7.60 0.64 8.82
CA GLY A 195 -7.23 2.05 8.61
C GLY A 195 -5.73 2.21 8.48
N ILE A 196 -5.26 2.82 7.39
CA ILE A 196 -3.83 3.06 7.15
C ILE A 196 -3.55 4.56 7.21
N CYS A 197 -2.60 5.00 8.03
CA CYS A 197 -2.17 6.38 8.20
C CYS A 197 -3.38 7.30 8.50
N LEU A 198 -3.85 8.10 7.54
CA LEU A 198 -5.09 8.89 7.68
C LEU A 198 -6.29 8.02 8.07
N GLY A 199 -6.39 6.79 7.56
CA GLY A 199 -7.47 5.87 7.92
C GLY A 199 -7.48 5.52 9.41
N MET A 200 -6.32 5.30 10.02
CA MET A 200 -6.21 5.11 11.47
C MET A 200 -6.64 6.39 12.22
N GLN A 201 -6.18 7.56 11.80
CA GLN A 201 -6.52 8.83 12.43
C GLN A 201 -8.02 9.11 12.40
N LEU A 202 -8.67 8.83 11.26
CA LEU A 202 -10.13 8.96 11.12
C LEU A 202 -10.89 7.94 11.96
N ALA A 203 -10.34 6.74 12.16
CA ALA A 203 -10.94 5.74 13.06
C ALA A 203 -10.86 6.20 14.52
N VAL A 204 -9.78 6.86 14.93
CA VAL A 204 -9.69 7.49 16.25
C VAL A 204 -10.72 8.62 16.42
N ILE A 205 -10.90 9.46 15.39
CA ILE A 205 -11.92 10.55 15.41
C ILE A 205 -13.33 9.94 15.49
N GLU A 206 -13.63 8.93 14.69
CA GLU A 206 -14.91 8.22 14.72
C GLU A 206 -15.22 7.67 16.11
N PHE A 207 -14.28 6.91 16.67
CA PHE A 207 -14.43 6.32 17.99
C PHE A 207 -14.57 7.38 19.09
N ALA A 208 -13.80 8.45 19.01
CA ALA A 208 -13.88 9.57 19.93
C ALA A 208 -15.29 10.21 19.91
N ARG A 209 -15.85 10.46 18.71
CA ARG A 209 -17.17 11.10 18.55
C ARG A 209 -18.31 10.22 19.03
N HIS A 210 -18.31 8.94 18.69
CA HIS A 210 -19.48 8.09 18.81
C HIS A 210 -19.42 7.11 19.99
N VAL A 211 -18.23 6.88 20.57
CA VAL A 211 -18.05 5.93 21.70
C VAL A 211 -17.51 6.64 22.93
N ALA A 212 -16.51 7.51 22.78
CA ALA A 212 -15.87 8.18 23.92
C ALA A 212 -16.52 9.50 24.33
N ASN A 213 -17.67 9.86 23.74
CA ASN A 213 -18.45 11.10 24.02
C ASN A 213 -17.66 12.42 23.80
N LEU A 214 -16.69 12.41 22.90
CA LEU A 214 -15.97 13.59 22.43
C LEU A 214 -16.61 14.09 21.13
N THR A 215 -17.82 14.59 21.21
CA THR A 215 -18.69 14.89 20.03
C THR A 215 -18.12 15.88 19.04
N LYS A 216 -17.14 16.70 19.46
CA LYS A 216 -16.43 17.67 18.62
C LYS A 216 -15.03 17.20 18.22
N ALA A 217 -14.71 15.91 18.46
CA ALA A 217 -13.40 15.36 18.11
C ALA A 217 -13.08 15.55 16.62
N ASN A 218 -11.89 16.07 16.34
CA ASN A 218 -11.43 16.35 14.98
C ASN A 218 -9.90 16.28 14.89
N SER A 219 -9.36 16.49 13.69
CA SER A 219 -7.96 16.73 13.44
C SER A 219 -7.68 18.21 13.20
N THR A 220 -6.56 18.72 13.71
CA THR A 220 -6.10 20.07 13.38
C THR A 220 -5.73 20.22 11.90
N GLU A 221 -5.61 19.14 11.14
CA GLU A 221 -5.50 19.19 9.67
C GLU A 221 -6.78 19.71 9.01
N PHE A 222 -7.94 19.39 9.57
CA PHE A 222 -9.25 19.71 8.97
C PHE A 222 -9.93 20.91 9.64
N ASP A 223 -9.61 21.11 10.92
CA ASP A 223 -10.15 22.17 11.77
C ASP A 223 -9.06 22.63 12.76
N PRO A 224 -8.21 23.59 12.35
CA PRO A 224 -7.10 24.09 13.17
C PRO A 224 -7.52 24.69 14.52
N GLU A 225 -8.74 25.23 14.60
CA GLU A 225 -9.31 25.87 15.80
C GLU A 225 -10.30 24.96 16.53
N GLY A 226 -10.34 23.67 16.17
CA GLY A 226 -11.27 22.69 16.73
C GLY A 226 -11.10 22.53 18.26
N GLU A 227 -12.21 22.40 18.98
CA GLU A 227 -12.23 22.34 20.45
C GLU A 227 -11.65 21.02 21.00
N GLN A 228 -11.71 19.94 20.23
CA GLN A 228 -11.27 18.61 20.66
C GLN A 228 -10.33 17.98 19.61
N PRO A 229 -9.08 18.45 19.52
CA PRO A 229 -8.11 17.94 18.54
C PRO A 229 -7.54 16.59 18.97
N VAL A 230 -8.30 15.51 18.76
CA VAL A 230 -7.86 14.13 19.08
C VAL A 230 -6.77 13.64 18.15
N VAL A 231 -6.60 14.28 17.00
CA VAL A 231 -5.47 14.17 16.10
C VAL A 231 -4.90 15.56 15.87
N ALA A 232 -3.60 15.72 16.03
CA ALA A 232 -2.98 17.05 15.95
C ALA A 232 -1.59 16.99 15.31
N LEU A 233 -1.15 18.14 14.81
CA LEU A 233 0.23 18.34 14.40
C LEU A 233 1.14 18.19 15.62
N ILE A 234 2.27 17.52 15.47
CA ILE A 234 3.28 17.43 16.54
C ILE A 234 4.02 18.77 16.59
N THR A 235 3.41 19.76 17.20
CA THR A 235 4.00 21.09 17.45
C THR A 235 4.40 21.26 18.91
N GLU A 236 3.88 20.39 19.79
CA GLU A 236 4.12 20.42 21.22
C GLU A 236 4.78 19.10 21.63
N TRP A 237 6.09 19.05 21.57
CA TRP A 237 6.86 18.00 22.22
C TRP A 237 7.15 18.41 23.66
N LEU A 238 6.94 17.50 24.59
CA LEU A 238 7.67 17.57 25.84
C LEU A 238 9.14 17.28 25.52
N ASP A 239 10.03 18.23 25.77
CA ASP A 239 11.46 17.96 25.74
C ASP A 239 11.80 16.91 26.81
N ARG A 240 13.04 16.39 26.79
CA ARG A 240 13.50 15.40 27.78
C ARG A 240 13.45 15.89 29.24
N GLU A 241 13.17 17.17 29.44
CA GLU A 241 13.08 17.84 30.74
C GLU A 241 11.62 18.16 31.13
N GLY A 242 10.64 17.83 30.29
CA GLY A 242 9.21 18.04 30.54
C GLY A 242 8.69 19.44 30.19
N ASN A 243 9.47 20.24 29.44
CA ASN A 243 9.02 21.54 28.96
C ASN A 243 8.33 21.40 27.62
N VAL A 244 7.21 22.12 27.43
CA VAL A 244 6.50 22.17 26.14
C VAL A 244 7.30 23.01 25.16
N GLU A 245 7.96 22.39 24.22
CA GLU A 245 8.59 23.07 23.10
C GLU A 245 7.51 23.46 22.06
N LYS A 246 7.05 24.70 22.10
CA LYS A 246 6.13 25.22 21.09
C LYS A 246 6.89 25.51 19.79
N ARG A 247 6.72 24.63 18.82
CA ARG A 247 7.11 24.95 17.44
C ARG A 247 6.02 25.83 16.82
N SER A 248 6.40 27.03 16.40
CA SER A 248 5.46 27.96 15.73
C SER A 248 5.03 27.40 14.36
N ASN A 249 3.80 27.72 13.93
CA ASN A 249 3.29 27.39 12.60
C ASN A 249 4.13 27.93 11.44
N ASP A 250 5.09 28.83 11.70
CA ASP A 250 6.06 29.39 10.76
C ASP A 250 7.39 28.63 10.69
N SER A 251 7.61 27.60 11.53
CA SER A 251 8.77 26.73 11.39
C SER A 251 8.61 25.84 10.17
N ASP A 252 9.69 25.68 9.40
CA ASP A 252 9.76 24.92 8.16
C ASP A 252 8.94 23.61 8.25
N LEU A 253 7.76 23.59 7.63
CA LEU A 253 6.82 22.45 7.65
C LEU A 253 7.45 21.15 7.10
N GLY A 254 8.57 21.23 6.38
CA GLY A 254 9.34 20.08 5.93
C GLY A 254 9.97 19.29 7.08
N GLY A 255 10.38 19.96 8.16
CA GLY A 255 11.05 19.34 9.32
C GLY A 255 10.15 18.58 10.29
N THR A 256 8.81 18.71 10.16
CA THR A 256 7.83 18.04 11.06
C THR A 256 7.32 16.71 10.51
N MET A 257 7.63 16.36 9.26
CA MET A 257 7.18 15.12 8.66
C MET A 257 7.99 13.92 9.19
N ARG A 258 7.29 12.93 9.73
CA ARG A 258 7.91 11.63 10.01
C ARG A 258 8.03 10.85 8.72
N LEU A 259 9.25 10.52 8.34
CA LEU A 259 9.60 9.87 7.08
C LEU A 259 10.49 8.65 7.31
N GLY A 260 10.31 7.64 6.47
CA GLY A 260 11.17 6.46 6.42
C GLY A 260 10.79 5.38 7.42
N SER A 261 11.64 4.37 7.49
CA SER A 261 11.43 3.19 8.33
C SER A 261 11.62 3.52 9.80
N GLN A 262 10.65 3.15 10.63
CA GLN A 262 10.68 3.38 12.07
C GLN A 262 10.24 2.13 12.82
N ARG A 263 10.92 1.89 13.93
CA ARG A 263 10.67 0.77 14.81
C ARG A 263 9.51 1.10 15.76
N CYS A 264 8.56 0.18 15.90
CA CYS A 264 7.40 0.32 16.79
C CYS A 264 7.27 -0.94 17.64
N PRO A 265 7.55 -0.85 18.95
CA PRO A 265 7.23 -1.91 19.91
C PRO A 265 5.73 -2.19 19.98
N VAL A 266 5.37 -3.46 20.00
CA VAL A 266 3.98 -3.92 19.97
C VAL A 266 3.60 -4.53 21.32
N LYS A 267 2.44 -4.13 21.83
CA LYS A 267 1.92 -4.57 23.12
C LYS A 267 1.53 -6.05 23.07
N ALA A 268 2.08 -6.85 23.99
CA ALA A 268 1.75 -8.27 24.09
C ALA A 268 0.25 -8.52 24.37
N GLY A 269 -0.29 -9.59 23.79
CA GLY A 269 -1.68 -9.99 24.00
C GLY A 269 -2.71 -9.26 23.11
N THR A 270 -2.26 -8.38 22.19
CA THR A 270 -3.09 -7.64 21.25
C THR A 270 -3.22 -8.36 19.90
N LEU A 271 -4.17 -7.95 19.07
CA LEU A 271 -4.28 -8.39 17.69
C LEU A 271 -3.00 -8.00 16.90
N ALA A 272 -2.51 -6.78 17.11
CA ALA A 272 -1.25 -6.31 16.53
C ALA A 272 -0.09 -7.28 16.84
N HIS A 273 0.02 -7.74 18.08
CA HIS A 273 1.07 -8.68 18.49
C HIS A 273 0.94 -10.04 17.77
N ARG A 274 -0.26 -10.49 17.51
CA ARG A 274 -0.48 -11.73 16.73
C ARG A 274 -0.08 -11.58 15.25
N ILE A 275 -0.21 -10.36 14.69
CA ILE A 275 0.10 -10.07 13.28
C ILE A 275 1.60 -9.81 13.10
N TYR A 276 2.19 -8.96 13.93
CA TYR A 276 3.55 -8.43 13.75
C TYR A 276 4.59 -9.01 14.71
N GLY A 277 4.16 -9.72 15.76
CA GLY A 277 5.06 -10.13 16.85
C GLY A 277 5.33 -8.98 17.83
N ALA A 278 6.46 -9.03 18.51
CA ALA A 278 6.81 -8.06 19.55
C ALA A 278 7.20 -6.67 19.02
N GLU A 279 7.44 -6.57 17.73
CA GLU A 279 7.97 -5.37 17.12
C GLU A 279 7.68 -5.35 15.61
N VAL A 280 7.46 -4.15 15.07
CA VAL A 280 7.34 -3.91 13.63
C VAL A 280 8.26 -2.77 13.21
N ASN A 281 8.79 -2.84 12.00
CA ASN A 281 9.63 -1.79 11.42
C ASN A 281 9.10 -1.44 10.04
N GLU A 282 8.32 -0.36 9.96
CA GLU A 282 7.57 0.03 8.77
C GLU A 282 7.77 1.49 8.39
N ARG A 283 7.39 1.83 7.16
CA ARG A 283 7.58 3.16 6.59
C ARG A 283 6.52 4.14 7.07
N HIS A 284 6.96 5.31 7.50
CA HIS A 284 6.11 6.43 7.89
C HIS A 284 6.17 7.54 6.84
N ARG A 285 5.04 8.24 6.67
CA ARG A 285 4.93 9.46 5.85
C ARG A 285 3.73 10.27 6.32
N HIS A 286 3.85 10.92 7.47
CA HIS A 286 2.75 11.71 8.04
C HIS A 286 3.28 12.84 8.94
N ARG A 287 2.42 13.80 9.25
CA ARG A 287 2.70 14.94 10.14
C ARG A 287 1.80 14.96 11.36
N TYR A 288 0.57 14.46 11.21
CA TYR A 288 -0.43 14.45 12.26
C TYR A 288 -0.37 13.13 13.00
N GLU A 289 -0.63 13.19 14.30
CA GLU A 289 -0.54 12.07 15.23
C GLU A 289 -1.77 12.07 16.14
N VAL A 290 -2.06 10.91 16.72
CA VAL A 290 -3.06 10.81 17.80
C VAL A 290 -2.56 11.58 19.01
N ASN A 291 -3.38 12.51 19.51
CA ASN A 291 -3.04 13.37 20.63
C ASN A 291 -3.14 12.61 21.97
N ASN A 292 -2.02 12.48 22.64
CA ASN A 292 -1.90 11.74 23.91
C ASN A 292 -2.81 12.23 25.02
N THR A 293 -3.21 13.52 24.99
CA THR A 293 -4.14 14.10 25.98
C THR A 293 -5.48 13.35 26.02
N TYR A 294 -5.91 12.81 24.86
CA TYR A 294 -7.21 12.13 24.76
C TYR A 294 -7.09 10.59 24.90
N VAL A 295 -5.89 10.03 24.79
CA VAL A 295 -5.67 8.57 24.84
C VAL A 295 -6.27 7.93 26.09
N PRO A 296 -6.11 8.46 27.32
CA PRO A 296 -6.71 7.85 28.51
C PRO A 296 -8.25 7.72 28.44
N GLN A 297 -8.93 8.71 27.83
CA GLN A 297 -10.38 8.67 27.67
C GLN A 297 -10.80 7.66 26.59
N LEU A 298 -10.04 7.56 25.50
CA LEU A 298 -10.26 6.59 24.44
C LEU A 298 -10.08 5.15 24.97
N GLU A 299 -9.00 4.89 25.72
CA GLU A 299 -8.73 3.58 26.30
C GLU A 299 -9.78 3.21 27.36
N LYS A 300 -10.22 4.15 28.19
CA LYS A 300 -11.33 3.93 29.15
C LYS A 300 -12.63 3.57 28.43
N SER A 301 -12.83 4.03 27.21
CA SER A 301 -14.01 3.72 26.38
C SER A 301 -13.85 2.41 25.60
N GLY A 302 -12.70 1.73 25.69
CA GLY A 302 -12.47 0.42 25.11
C GLY A 302 -11.54 0.37 23.90
N LEU A 303 -10.99 1.51 23.44
CA LEU A 303 -9.95 1.51 22.41
C LEU A 303 -8.64 0.93 22.99
N ILE A 304 -7.91 0.16 22.20
CA ILE A 304 -6.59 -0.33 22.58
C ILE A 304 -5.54 0.36 21.73
N ILE A 305 -4.59 1.04 22.37
CA ILE A 305 -3.34 1.43 21.70
C ILE A 305 -2.41 0.23 21.76
N SER A 306 -2.23 -0.44 20.63
CA SER A 306 -1.51 -1.72 20.54
C SER A 306 -0.05 -1.59 20.13
N ALA A 307 0.38 -0.42 19.63
CA ALA A 307 1.79 -0.08 19.48
C ALA A 307 2.03 1.41 19.71
N ARG A 308 3.25 1.73 20.12
CA ARG A 308 3.73 3.10 20.31
C ARG A 308 5.14 3.25 19.74
N THR A 309 5.62 4.49 19.64
CA THR A 309 7.03 4.77 19.36
C THR A 309 7.92 4.14 20.44
N PRO A 310 9.24 3.91 20.19
CA PRO A 310 10.13 3.25 21.15
C PRO A 310 10.24 3.94 22.52
N ASN A 311 10.00 5.24 22.57
CA ASN A 311 9.96 6.03 23.83
C ASN A 311 8.55 6.09 24.45
N GLU A 312 7.60 5.29 23.91
CA GLU A 312 6.20 5.21 24.35
C GLU A 312 5.39 6.52 24.21
N GLU A 313 5.87 7.46 23.43
CA GLU A 313 5.21 8.77 23.31
C GLU A 313 3.99 8.77 22.39
N LEU A 314 4.12 8.21 21.18
CA LEU A 314 3.10 8.35 20.14
C LEU A 314 2.41 7.02 19.83
N PRO A 315 1.06 7.01 19.74
CA PRO A 315 0.31 5.86 19.23
C PRO A 315 0.61 5.54 17.78
N GLU A 316 0.99 4.30 17.50
CA GLU A 316 1.34 3.80 16.16
C GLU A 316 0.33 2.80 15.61
N MET A 317 -0.37 2.11 16.51
CA MET A 317 -1.45 1.19 16.15
C MET A 317 -2.61 1.31 17.14
N MET A 318 -3.81 1.12 16.62
CA MET A 318 -5.02 1.04 17.42
C MET A 318 -5.86 -0.16 17.00
N GLU A 319 -6.59 -0.73 17.96
CA GLU A 319 -7.51 -1.83 17.68
C GLU A 319 -8.69 -1.82 18.64
N LEU A 320 -9.78 -2.49 18.25
CA LEU A 320 -10.85 -2.83 19.18
C LEU A 320 -10.67 -4.26 19.70
N PRO A 321 -11.01 -4.52 20.99
CA PRO A 321 -11.03 -5.87 21.52
C PRO A 321 -11.97 -6.76 20.68
N THR A 322 -11.60 -8.03 20.51
CA THR A 322 -12.42 -9.00 19.75
C THR A 322 -13.82 -9.21 20.36
N ALA A 323 -14.01 -8.88 21.63
CA ALA A 323 -15.31 -8.87 22.29
C ALA A 323 -16.23 -7.71 21.81
N MET A 324 -15.64 -6.63 21.30
CA MET A 324 -16.39 -5.47 20.77
C MET A 324 -16.55 -5.52 19.24
N HIS A 325 -15.54 -6.03 18.54
CA HIS A 325 -15.54 -6.11 17.07
C HIS A 325 -14.65 -7.27 16.59
N PRO A 326 -15.08 -8.08 15.62
CA PRO A 326 -14.31 -9.25 15.18
C PRO A 326 -12.92 -8.90 14.63
N TRP A 327 -12.79 -7.79 13.94
CA TRP A 327 -11.50 -7.32 13.42
C TRP A 327 -11.55 -5.83 13.07
N PHE A 328 -11.06 -4.96 13.95
CA PHE A 328 -11.00 -3.50 13.73
C PHE A 328 -9.62 -3.01 14.09
N PHE A 329 -8.87 -2.55 13.08
CA PHE A 329 -7.45 -2.32 13.21
C PHE A 329 -7.00 -1.08 12.45
N GLY A 330 -6.11 -0.29 13.04
CA GLY A 330 -5.51 0.88 12.41
C GLY A 330 -4.01 0.95 12.65
N VAL A 331 -3.28 1.39 11.63
CA VAL A 331 -1.83 1.59 11.67
C VAL A 331 -1.46 2.98 11.16
N GLN A 332 -0.49 3.64 11.81
CA GLN A 332 -0.04 4.98 11.40
C GLN A 332 0.94 4.91 10.23
N PHE A 333 1.66 3.83 10.10
CA PHE A 333 2.61 3.56 9.02
C PHE A 333 1.93 3.02 7.74
N HIS A 334 2.72 2.78 6.71
CA HIS A 334 2.29 2.20 5.44
C HIS A 334 2.87 0.79 5.30
N PRO A 335 2.08 -0.26 5.59
CA PRO A 335 2.51 -1.66 5.49
C PRO A 335 2.77 -2.10 4.05
#